data_dbf7379f1cb86f107aceb91ab7f44a1b
#
_entry.id   dbf7379f1cb86f107aceb91ab7f44a1b
#
_cell.length_a   1.000
_cell.length_b   1.000
_cell.length_c   1.000
_cell.angle_alpha   90.00
_cell.angle_beta   90.00
_cell.angle_gamma   90.00
#
_symmetry.space_group_name_H-M   'P 1'
#
loop_
_entity.id
_entity.type
_entity.pdbx_description
1 polymer ?
#
loop_
_entity_poly.entity_id
_entity_poly.type
_entity_poly.pdbx_seq_one_letter_code
_entity_poly.pdbx_strand_id
1 'polypeptide(L)'
;MQICKAMELVAASRLHKAMERAENSRPYFEALQGTLAQIAAENIDMMSIYTKEPQNDDWCFIVIAGDRGFAGGYNNNLFRLVEEQMEGHEACVLPIGKKALEHFSNRKVPVVSDSFTEAGDISVADCFEIARLICHGYKEGGFGHVAIVYTNFVNMMVQEPKFIPILPLPDMKSLLPKDAPEIKKRQIIYEPNSEAVFNAIVPEYLAGLIYGAMSESVASELVC
;
A
#
# COMPACT_ATOMS: atom_id res chain seq x y z
N MET A 1 -35.54 -13.29 -7.38
CA MET A 1 -35.01 -14.06 -6.23
C MET A 1 -33.83 -14.97 -6.57
N GLN A 2 -33.81 -15.74 -7.64
CA GLN A 2 -32.70 -16.65 -7.99
C GLN A 2 -31.41 -15.89 -8.42
N ILE A 3 -31.54 -14.79 -9.17
CA ILE A 3 -30.39 -14.00 -9.65
C ILE A 3 -29.65 -13.34 -8.47
N CYS A 4 -30.36 -12.77 -7.49
CA CYS A 4 -29.70 -12.16 -6.31
C CYS A 4 -28.92 -13.20 -5.49
N LYS A 5 -29.47 -14.42 -5.31
CA LYS A 5 -28.76 -15.51 -4.63
C LYS A 5 -27.50 -15.95 -5.39
N ALA A 6 -27.56 -15.98 -6.71
CA ALA A 6 -26.38 -16.32 -7.53
C ALA A 6 -25.29 -15.24 -7.42
N MET A 7 -25.67 -13.96 -7.43
CA MET A 7 -24.75 -12.84 -7.23
C MET A 7 -24.13 -12.84 -5.83
N GLU A 8 -24.92 -13.11 -4.80
CA GLU A 8 -24.44 -13.26 -3.42
C GLU A 8 -23.40 -14.38 -3.28
N LEU A 9 -23.67 -15.56 -3.87
CA LEU A 9 -22.73 -16.68 -3.87
C LEU A 9 -21.41 -16.36 -4.62
N VAL A 10 -21.50 -15.64 -5.74
CA VAL A 10 -20.31 -15.21 -6.48
C VAL A 10 -19.51 -14.20 -5.68
N ALA A 11 -20.17 -13.22 -5.04
CA ALA A 11 -19.50 -12.23 -4.19
C ALA A 11 -18.81 -12.90 -2.99
N ALA A 12 -19.52 -13.82 -2.30
CA ALA A 12 -18.94 -14.58 -1.19
C ALA A 12 -17.73 -15.41 -1.61
N SER A 13 -17.80 -16.08 -2.79
CA SER A 13 -16.65 -16.83 -3.32
C SER A 13 -15.46 -15.95 -3.66
N ARG A 14 -15.69 -14.76 -4.23
CA ARG A 14 -14.64 -13.78 -4.53
C ARG A 14 -14.01 -13.22 -3.25
N LEU A 15 -14.83 -12.89 -2.26
CA LEU A 15 -14.39 -12.46 -0.95
C LEU A 15 -13.47 -13.50 -0.30
N HIS A 16 -13.92 -14.76 -0.26
CA HIS A 16 -13.12 -15.85 0.31
C HIS A 16 -11.76 -15.99 -0.40
N LYS A 17 -11.74 -15.97 -1.73
CA LYS A 17 -10.51 -16.04 -2.52
C LYS A 17 -9.57 -14.84 -2.28
N ALA A 18 -10.11 -13.62 -2.14
CA ALA A 18 -9.31 -12.43 -1.84
C ALA A 18 -8.65 -12.54 -0.46
N MET A 19 -9.42 -12.97 0.56
CA MET A 19 -8.91 -13.19 1.92
C MET A 19 -7.85 -14.30 1.97
N GLU A 20 -8.09 -15.43 1.32
CA GLU A 20 -7.15 -16.55 1.23
C GLU A 20 -5.82 -16.14 0.59
N ARG A 21 -5.87 -15.36 -0.50
CA ARG A 21 -4.66 -14.83 -1.15
C ARG A 21 -3.88 -13.89 -0.24
N ALA A 22 -4.58 -13.02 0.48
CA ALA A 22 -3.96 -12.10 1.45
C ALA A 22 -3.28 -12.88 2.59
N GLU A 23 -3.95 -13.88 3.15
CA GLU A 23 -3.41 -14.73 4.21
C GLU A 23 -2.18 -15.53 3.75
N ASN A 24 -2.22 -16.09 2.55
CA ASN A 24 -1.12 -16.87 1.99
C ASN A 24 0.13 -16.03 1.69
N SER A 25 -0.02 -14.74 1.38
CA SER A 25 1.11 -13.83 1.11
C SER A 25 1.69 -13.19 2.37
N ARG A 26 0.91 -13.10 3.46
CA ARG A 26 1.29 -12.45 4.72
C ARG A 26 2.64 -12.90 5.28
N PRO A 27 2.95 -14.22 5.39
CA PRO A 27 4.24 -14.65 5.96
C PRO A 27 5.45 -14.13 5.20
N TYR A 28 5.35 -14.01 3.87
CA TYR A 28 6.42 -13.44 3.05
C TYR A 28 6.68 -11.96 3.38
N PHE A 29 5.61 -11.17 3.45
CA PHE A 29 5.74 -9.73 3.73
C PHE A 29 6.13 -9.44 5.18
N GLU A 30 5.68 -10.25 6.13
CA GLU A 30 6.15 -10.19 7.53
C GLU A 30 7.65 -10.52 7.64
N ALA A 31 8.15 -11.48 6.86
CA ALA A 31 9.58 -11.79 6.81
C ALA A 31 10.40 -10.62 6.24
N LEU A 32 9.90 -9.94 5.19
CA LEU A 32 10.55 -8.74 4.64
C LEU A 32 10.60 -7.60 5.67
N GLN A 33 9.48 -7.34 6.36
CA GLN A 33 9.40 -6.35 7.43
C GLN A 33 10.39 -6.66 8.56
N GLY A 34 10.43 -7.92 9.02
CA GLY A 34 11.37 -8.37 10.05
C GLY A 34 12.82 -8.20 9.62
N THR A 35 13.14 -8.50 8.35
CA THR A 35 14.47 -8.32 7.78
C THR A 35 14.88 -6.84 7.75
N LEU A 36 14.01 -5.94 7.29
CA LEU A 36 14.26 -4.50 7.31
C LEU A 36 14.49 -3.98 8.73
N ALA A 37 13.65 -4.42 9.67
CA ALA A 37 13.75 -4.04 11.07
C ALA A 37 15.07 -4.52 11.69
N GLN A 38 15.50 -5.73 11.36
CA GLN A 38 16.77 -6.29 11.81
C GLN A 38 17.97 -5.51 11.23
N ILE A 39 18.01 -5.25 9.92
CA ILE A 39 19.07 -4.47 9.28
C ILE A 39 19.17 -3.09 9.94
N ALA A 40 18.04 -2.41 10.16
CA ALA A 40 17.99 -1.11 10.79
C ALA A 40 18.48 -1.13 12.25
N ALA A 41 18.20 -2.20 13.00
CA ALA A 41 18.64 -2.34 14.38
C ALA A 41 20.13 -2.63 14.51
N GLU A 42 20.71 -3.40 13.59
CA GLU A 42 22.13 -3.77 13.58
C GLU A 42 23.03 -2.65 13.04
N ASN A 43 22.49 -1.72 12.24
CA ASN A 43 23.24 -0.67 11.55
C ASN A 43 22.69 0.71 11.90
N ILE A 44 23.02 1.21 13.09
CA ILE A 44 22.49 2.46 13.65
C ILE A 44 22.83 3.68 12.78
N ASP A 45 23.98 3.67 12.14
CA ASP A 45 24.48 4.77 11.29
C ASP A 45 24.08 4.61 9.81
N MET A 46 23.25 3.62 9.48
CA MET A 46 22.80 3.41 8.11
C MET A 46 21.93 4.57 7.62
N MET A 47 22.27 5.13 6.48
CA MET A 47 21.59 6.28 5.89
C MET A 47 20.84 5.88 4.61
N SER A 48 19.70 5.21 4.76
CA SER A 48 18.86 4.88 3.62
C SER A 48 18.14 6.12 3.08
N ILE A 49 18.01 6.19 1.74
CA ILE A 49 17.20 7.22 1.07
C ILE A 49 15.74 7.18 1.53
N TYR A 50 15.23 6.04 1.94
CA TYR A 50 13.84 5.84 2.36
C TYR A 50 13.57 6.19 3.83
N THR A 51 14.63 6.44 4.63
CA THR A 51 14.51 6.79 6.06
C THR A 51 14.96 8.21 6.37
N LYS A 52 15.56 8.92 5.39
CA LYS A 52 15.96 10.34 5.52
C LYS A 52 14.75 11.25 5.46
N GLU A 53 14.94 12.47 5.97
CA GLU A 53 13.99 13.54 5.73
C GLU A 53 13.78 13.74 4.23
N PRO A 54 12.52 13.96 3.81
CA PRO A 54 12.18 14.11 2.41
C PRO A 54 12.82 15.37 1.81
N GLN A 55 13.06 15.35 0.51
CA GLN A 55 13.68 16.49 -0.21
C GLN A 55 12.70 17.63 -0.46
N ASN A 56 11.39 17.34 -0.44
CA ASN A 56 10.30 18.30 -0.60
C ASN A 56 9.06 17.81 0.16
N ASP A 57 8.04 18.68 0.27
CA ASP A 57 6.79 18.40 0.96
C ASP A 57 5.67 17.90 0.02
N ASP A 58 6.02 17.52 -1.23
CA ASP A 58 5.06 17.03 -2.20
C ASP A 58 4.62 15.61 -1.90
N TRP A 59 3.36 15.30 -2.15
CA TRP A 59 2.76 14.01 -1.82
C TRP A 59 2.42 13.18 -3.06
N CYS A 60 2.60 11.87 -2.95
CA CYS A 60 2.02 10.90 -3.86
C CYS A 60 1.04 10.00 -3.10
N PHE A 61 -0.21 9.99 -3.53
CA PHE A 61 -1.26 9.15 -2.93
C PHE A 61 -1.52 7.94 -3.82
N ILE A 62 -1.29 6.74 -3.31
CA ILE A 62 -1.76 5.48 -3.92
C ILE A 62 -3.21 5.31 -3.47
N VAL A 63 -4.15 5.56 -4.37
CA VAL A 63 -5.59 5.57 -4.04
C VAL A 63 -6.25 4.31 -4.59
N ILE A 64 -6.68 3.43 -3.69
CA ILE A 64 -7.33 2.17 -4.04
C ILE A 64 -8.84 2.32 -3.90
N ALA A 65 -9.54 2.45 -5.03
CA ALA A 65 -10.99 2.57 -5.09
C ALA A 65 -11.62 1.38 -5.81
N GLY A 66 -12.93 1.24 -5.67
CA GLY A 66 -13.69 0.21 -6.35
C GLY A 66 -13.85 0.48 -7.85
N ASP A 67 -14.17 -0.58 -8.58
CA ASP A 67 -14.46 -0.53 -10.02
C ASP A 67 -15.92 -0.21 -10.29
N ARG A 68 -16.81 -0.45 -9.33
CA ARG A 68 -18.26 -0.32 -9.46
C ARG A 68 -18.78 1.02 -8.95
N GLY A 69 -19.79 1.57 -9.65
CA GLY A 69 -20.42 2.85 -9.30
C GLY A 69 -21.50 2.78 -8.25
N PHE A 70 -21.95 1.59 -7.84
CA PHE A 70 -23.13 1.39 -6.99
C PHE A 70 -22.82 1.17 -5.50
N ALA A 71 -21.60 1.33 -5.10
CA ALA A 71 -21.14 1.08 -3.73
C ALA A 71 -21.47 2.23 -2.75
N GLY A 72 -22.64 2.86 -2.86
CA GLY A 72 -23.11 3.88 -1.90
C GLY A 72 -22.08 4.97 -1.61
N GLY A 73 -21.71 5.15 -0.34
CA GLY A 73 -20.68 6.10 0.10
C GLY A 73 -19.22 5.62 -0.03
N TYR A 74 -18.98 4.37 -0.42
CA TYR A 74 -17.67 3.72 -0.44
C TYR A 74 -16.58 4.58 -1.11
N ASN A 75 -16.71 4.83 -2.41
CA ASN A 75 -15.76 5.63 -3.15
C ASN A 75 -15.76 7.11 -2.72
N ASN A 76 -16.94 7.69 -2.44
CA ASN A 76 -17.04 9.10 -2.06
C ASN A 76 -16.38 9.42 -0.73
N ASN A 77 -16.50 8.54 0.26
CA ASN A 77 -15.82 8.71 1.55
C ASN A 77 -14.31 8.61 1.42
N LEU A 78 -13.83 7.68 0.58
CA LEU A 78 -12.41 7.53 0.26
C LEU A 78 -11.87 8.79 -0.42
N PHE A 79 -12.53 9.28 -1.46
CA PHE A 79 -12.09 10.46 -2.21
C PHE A 79 -12.09 11.73 -1.35
N ARG A 80 -13.09 11.90 -0.48
CA ARG A 80 -13.11 13.00 0.47
C ARG A 80 -11.90 12.96 1.41
N LEU A 81 -11.55 11.78 1.94
CA LEU A 81 -10.34 11.63 2.77
C LEU A 81 -9.07 12.01 2.00
N VAL A 82 -8.93 11.57 0.74
CA VAL A 82 -7.77 11.95 -0.08
C VAL A 82 -7.73 13.45 -0.31
N GLU A 83 -8.85 14.08 -0.67
CA GLU A 83 -8.93 15.52 -0.91
C GLU A 83 -8.58 16.34 0.35
N GLU A 84 -9.07 15.90 1.53
CA GLU A 84 -8.70 16.49 2.83
C GLU A 84 -7.20 16.39 3.12
N GLN A 85 -6.56 15.27 2.75
CA GLN A 85 -5.12 15.08 2.94
C GLN A 85 -4.26 15.82 1.90
N MET A 86 -4.83 16.19 0.75
CA MET A 86 -4.16 16.99 -0.27
C MET A 86 -4.15 18.49 0.04
N GLU A 87 -5.00 18.95 0.96
CA GLU A 87 -5.12 20.38 1.25
C GLU A 87 -3.79 20.97 1.74
N GLY A 88 -3.32 22.00 1.02
CA GLY A 88 -2.09 22.71 1.37
C GLY A 88 -0.80 22.08 0.85
N HIS A 89 -0.88 20.99 0.05
CA HIS A 89 0.27 20.32 -0.53
C HIS A 89 0.15 20.21 -2.05
N GLU A 90 1.30 20.28 -2.73
CA GLU A 90 1.37 19.78 -4.11
C GLU A 90 1.28 18.27 -4.07
N ALA A 91 0.41 17.71 -4.93
CA ALA A 91 0.11 16.29 -4.87
C ALA A 91 -0.08 15.66 -6.24
N CYS A 92 0.31 14.40 -6.35
CA CYS A 92 -0.03 13.51 -7.46
C CYS A 92 -0.71 12.24 -6.92
N VAL A 93 -1.34 11.49 -7.81
CA VAL A 93 -2.00 10.24 -7.46
C VAL A 93 -1.51 9.09 -8.34
N LEU A 94 -1.41 7.91 -7.74
CA LEU A 94 -1.40 6.63 -8.45
C LEU A 94 -2.75 5.96 -8.19
N PRO A 95 -3.72 6.12 -9.10
CA PRO A 95 -5.04 5.54 -8.93
C PRO A 95 -5.04 4.05 -9.24
N ILE A 96 -5.67 3.28 -8.37
CA ILE A 96 -5.97 1.86 -8.56
C ILE A 96 -7.48 1.70 -8.55
N GLY A 97 -8.01 1.10 -9.61
CA GLY A 97 -9.44 1.00 -9.86
C GLY A 97 -9.98 2.13 -10.72
N LYS A 98 -10.99 1.77 -11.52
CA LYS A 98 -11.59 2.67 -12.53
C LYS A 98 -12.12 3.96 -11.94
N LYS A 99 -12.77 3.88 -10.75
CA LYS A 99 -13.37 5.06 -10.12
C LYS A 99 -12.35 6.05 -9.58
N ALA A 100 -11.19 5.58 -9.11
CA ALA A 100 -10.09 6.46 -8.73
C ALA A 100 -9.55 7.22 -9.95
N LEU A 101 -9.27 6.52 -11.04
CA LEU A 101 -8.76 7.16 -12.26
C LEU A 101 -9.75 8.20 -12.81
N GLU A 102 -11.03 7.85 -12.95
CA GLU A 102 -12.08 8.77 -13.40
C GLU A 102 -12.16 10.03 -12.50
N HIS A 103 -12.15 9.85 -11.17
CA HIS A 103 -12.31 10.92 -10.21
C HIS A 103 -11.17 11.95 -10.28
N PHE A 104 -9.93 11.50 -10.22
CA PHE A 104 -8.76 12.40 -10.18
C PHE A 104 -8.41 12.97 -11.55
N SER A 105 -8.62 12.23 -12.64
CA SER A 105 -8.46 12.76 -14.01
C SER A 105 -9.43 13.90 -14.30
N ASN A 106 -10.70 13.78 -13.88
CA ASN A 106 -11.70 14.86 -14.05
C ASN A 106 -11.34 16.12 -13.25
N ARG A 107 -10.60 15.98 -12.14
CA ARG A 107 -10.11 17.10 -11.33
C ARG A 107 -8.75 17.63 -11.77
N LYS A 108 -8.17 17.04 -12.81
CA LYS A 108 -6.85 17.40 -13.35
C LYS A 108 -5.71 17.27 -12.34
N VAL A 109 -5.85 16.36 -11.37
CA VAL A 109 -4.77 15.98 -10.48
C VAL A 109 -3.73 15.20 -11.28
N PRO A 110 -2.43 15.49 -11.15
CA PRO A 110 -1.37 14.72 -11.83
C PRO A 110 -1.46 13.23 -11.50
N VAL A 111 -1.43 12.37 -12.53
CA VAL A 111 -1.53 10.92 -12.40
C VAL A 111 -0.17 10.29 -12.73
N VAL A 112 0.35 9.47 -11.82
CA VAL A 112 1.66 8.79 -11.99
C VAL A 112 1.56 7.68 -13.05
N SER A 113 0.46 6.93 -13.05
CA SER A 113 0.17 5.88 -14.03
C SER A 113 -1.33 5.64 -14.12
N ASP A 114 -1.83 5.35 -15.31
CA ASP A 114 -3.23 5.00 -15.60
C ASP A 114 -3.44 3.51 -15.91
N SER A 115 -2.41 2.70 -15.65
CA SER A 115 -2.39 1.28 -16.07
C SER A 115 -3.19 0.36 -15.15
N PHE A 116 -3.53 0.77 -13.92
CA PHE A 116 -4.11 -0.10 -12.88
C PHE A 116 -5.62 0.15 -12.70
N THR A 117 -6.39 -0.08 -13.76
CA THR A 117 -7.81 0.33 -13.84
C THR A 117 -8.80 -0.67 -13.25
N GLU A 118 -8.41 -1.91 -12.99
CA GLU A 118 -9.29 -2.97 -12.46
C GLU A 118 -8.76 -3.47 -11.12
N ALA A 119 -9.25 -2.86 -10.03
CA ALA A 119 -8.80 -3.18 -8.67
C ALA A 119 -8.94 -4.67 -8.31
N GLY A 120 -10.03 -5.30 -8.77
CA GLY A 120 -10.31 -6.71 -8.50
C GLY A 120 -9.36 -7.70 -9.17
N ASP A 121 -8.64 -7.28 -10.21
CA ASP A 121 -7.75 -8.13 -11.01
C ASP A 121 -6.25 -7.88 -10.73
N ILE A 122 -5.92 -6.90 -9.89
CA ILE A 122 -4.55 -6.60 -9.49
C ILE A 122 -3.89 -7.81 -8.84
N SER A 123 -2.77 -8.23 -9.41
CA SER A 123 -1.95 -9.34 -8.91
C SER A 123 -0.84 -8.85 -7.96
N VAL A 124 -0.18 -9.79 -7.30
CA VAL A 124 1.05 -9.49 -6.53
C VAL A 124 2.13 -8.89 -7.44
N ALA A 125 2.23 -9.34 -8.69
CA ALA A 125 3.19 -8.80 -9.65
C ALA A 125 2.92 -7.32 -9.97
N ASP A 126 1.65 -6.94 -10.13
CA ASP A 126 1.26 -5.54 -10.32
C ASP A 126 1.62 -4.68 -9.10
N CYS A 127 1.46 -5.21 -7.88
CA CYS A 127 1.89 -4.51 -6.67
C CYS A 127 3.40 -4.27 -6.62
N PHE A 128 4.21 -5.21 -7.11
CA PHE A 128 5.66 -4.99 -7.28
C PHE A 128 5.96 -3.90 -8.32
N GLU A 129 5.21 -3.86 -9.43
CA GLU A 129 5.36 -2.82 -10.43
C GLU A 129 4.99 -1.44 -9.86
N ILE A 130 3.85 -1.33 -9.18
CA ILE A 130 3.43 -0.11 -8.48
C ILE A 130 4.51 0.35 -7.49
N ALA A 131 5.01 -0.54 -6.65
CA ALA A 131 6.04 -0.22 -5.68
C ALA A 131 7.34 0.29 -6.34
N ARG A 132 7.74 -0.30 -7.48
CA ARG A 132 8.90 0.17 -8.25
C ARG A 132 8.69 1.55 -8.84
N LEU A 133 7.51 1.83 -9.41
CA LEU A 133 7.16 3.16 -9.94
C LEU A 133 7.22 4.21 -8.83
N ILE A 134 6.64 3.92 -7.66
CA ILE A 134 6.66 4.81 -6.50
C ILE A 134 8.08 5.03 -5.98
N CYS A 135 8.86 3.97 -5.81
CA CYS A 135 10.26 4.07 -5.38
C CYS A 135 11.13 4.86 -6.37
N HIS A 136 10.87 4.71 -7.67
CA HIS A 136 11.57 5.49 -8.69
C HIS A 136 11.23 6.98 -8.58
N GLY A 137 9.94 7.35 -8.57
CA GLY A 137 9.50 8.74 -8.41
C GLY A 137 10.02 9.38 -7.11
N TYR A 138 10.04 8.64 -6.00
CA TYR A 138 10.58 9.09 -4.74
C TYR A 138 12.09 9.38 -4.81
N LYS A 139 12.87 8.48 -5.43
CA LYS A 139 14.33 8.65 -5.62
C LYS A 139 14.68 9.85 -6.50
N GLU A 140 13.89 10.07 -7.55
CA GLU A 140 14.08 11.20 -8.48
C GLU A 140 13.60 12.55 -7.90
N GLY A 141 13.06 12.55 -6.68
CA GLY A 141 12.57 13.77 -6.02
C GLY A 141 11.27 14.31 -6.58
N GLY A 142 10.49 13.48 -7.26
CA GLY A 142 9.17 13.85 -7.78
C GLY A 142 8.14 14.08 -6.68
N PHE A 143 8.35 13.51 -5.51
CA PHE A 143 7.57 13.70 -4.28
C PHE A 143 8.40 13.26 -3.07
N GLY A 144 8.15 13.89 -1.92
CA GLY A 144 8.85 13.61 -0.67
C GLY A 144 8.07 12.70 0.27
N HIS A 145 6.76 12.57 0.06
CA HIS A 145 5.88 11.76 0.89
C HIS A 145 5.03 10.82 0.05
N VAL A 146 4.78 9.61 0.56
CA VAL A 146 3.89 8.65 -0.08
C VAL A 146 2.94 8.06 0.95
N ALA A 147 1.67 7.98 0.59
CA ALA A 147 0.65 7.31 1.40
C ALA A 147 -0.22 6.38 0.57
N ILE A 148 -0.70 5.30 1.20
CA ILE A 148 -1.76 4.46 0.67
C ILE A 148 -3.09 4.93 1.29
N VAL A 149 -4.10 5.15 0.44
CA VAL A 149 -5.45 5.47 0.88
C VAL A 149 -6.42 4.46 0.29
N TYR A 150 -7.11 3.75 1.17
CA TYR A 150 -7.98 2.63 0.79
C TYR A 150 -9.11 2.47 1.80
N THR A 151 -10.09 1.62 1.49
CA THR A 151 -11.14 1.29 2.44
C THR A 151 -10.81 0.01 3.19
N ASN A 152 -10.56 0.15 4.49
CA ASN A 152 -10.28 -0.93 5.42
C ASN A 152 -11.52 -1.79 5.68
N PHE A 153 -11.38 -3.10 5.57
CA PHE A 153 -12.42 -4.06 5.90
C PHE A 153 -12.38 -4.39 7.39
N VAL A 154 -13.26 -3.78 8.18
CA VAL A 154 -13.37 -4.10 9.62
C VAL A 154 -14.27 -5.33 9.81
N ASN A 155 -15.44 -5.33 9.20
CA ASN A 155 -16.39 -6.43 9.14
C ASN A 155 -17.45 -6.16 8.07
N MET A 156 -18.41 -7.06 7.88
CA MET A 156 -19.46 -6.94 6.85
C MET A 156 -20.36 -5.70 7.00
N MET A 157 -20.38 -5.05 8.17
CA MET A 157 -21.23 -3.86 8.42
C MET A 157 -20.42 -2.57 8.52
N VAL A 158 -19.09 -2.67 8.67
CA VAL A 158 -18.23 -1.50 8.92
C VAL A 158 -17.03 -1.56 7.98
N GLN A 159 -16.94 -0.58 7.09
CA GLN A 159 -15.81 -0.32 6.21
C GLN A 159 -15.44 1.16 6.38
N GLU A 160 -14.16 1.42 6.60
CA GLU A 160 -13.66 2.75 6.93
C GLU A 160 -12.52 3.15 5.98
N PRO A 161 -12.58 4.36 5.37
CA PRO A 161 -11.45 4.90 4.64
C PRO A 161 -10.24 5.05 5.58
N LYS A 162 -9.07 4.62 5.13
CA LYS A 162 -7.84 4.63 5.90
C LYS A 162 -6.72 5.29 5.11
N PHE A 163 -5.95 6.11 5.79
CA PHE A 163 -4.75 6.76 5.30
C PHE A 163 -3.53 6.17 6.00
N ILE A 164 -2.57 5.66 5.25
CA ILE A 164 -1.34 5.06 5.78
C ILE A 164 -0.14 5.70 5.08
N PRO A 165 0.64 6.56 5.77
CA PRO A 165 1.93 7.02 5.26
C PRO A 165 2.89 5.83 5.16
N ILE A 166 3.59 5.70 4.03
CA ILE A 166 4.52 4.60 3.78
C ILE A 166 5.94 5.07 3.43
N LEU A 167 6.10 6.30 2.95
CA LEU A 167 7.40 6.93 2.76
C LEU A 167 7.35 8.40 3.22
N PRO A 168 8.41 8.89 3.90
CA PRO A 168 9.57 8.13 4.40
C PRO A 168 9.16 6.96 5.29
N LEU A 169 10.00 5.91 5.32
CA LEU A 169 9.74 4.77 6.21
C LEU A 169 9.75 5.22 7.68
N PRO A 170 8.85 4.68 8.51
CA PRO A 170 8.91 4.89 9.94
C PRO A 170 10.19 4.29 10.54
N ASP A 171 10.44 4.54 11.83
CA ASP A 171 11.53 3.85 12.52
C ASP A 171 11.29 2.34 12.52
N MET A 172 11.97 1.66 11.57
CA MET A 172 11.82 0.21 11.37
C MET A 172 12.23 -0.60 12.61
N LYS A 173 13.10 -0.06 13.47
CA LYS A 173 13.51 -0.73 14.73
C LYS A 173 12.32 -0.92 15.66
N SER A 174 11.36 -0.01 15.64
CA SER A 174 10.15 -0.08 16.47
C SER A 174 9.23 -1.24 16.10
N LEU A 175 9.43 -1.84 14.92
CA LEU A 175 8.63 -2.97 14.41
C LEU A 175 9.17 -4.34 14.86
N LEU A 176 10.34 -4.38 15.51
CA LEU A 176 10.84 -5.61 16.12
C LEU A 176 9.93 -6.03 17.29
N PRO A 177 9.58 -7.32 17.38
CA PRO A 177 8.86 -7.83 18.54
C PRO A 177 9.65 -7.54 19.82
N LYS A 178 8.98 -7.03 20.87
CA LYS A 178 9.61 -6.72 22.16
C LYS A 178 10.24 -7.94 22.83
N ASP A 179 9.73 -9.13 22.51
CA ASP A 179 10.19 -10.43 22.99
C ASP A 179 11.08 -11.14 21.95
N ALA A 180 11.55 -10.43 20.92
CA ALA A 180 12.52 -11.01 20.01
C ALA A 180 13.71 -11.50 20.85
N PRO A 181 14.08 -12.81 20.80
CA PRO A 181 15.24 -13.28 21.53
C PRO A 181 16.40 -12.37 21.15
N GLU A 182 17.19 -11.92 22.16
CA GLU A 182 18.43 -11.19 21.85
C GLU A 182 19.12 -11.95 20.72
N ILE A 183 19.08 -11.34 19.54
CA ILE A 183 19.63 -11.97 18.35
C ILE A 183 21.09 -12.13 18.72
N LYS A 184 21.49 -13.36 19.11
CA LYS A 184 22.90 -13.68 19.31
C LYS A 184 23.59 -13.05 18.12
N LYS A 185 24.49 -12.09 18.36
CA LYS A 185 25.21 -11.32 17.35
C LYS A 185 25.83 -12.29 16.32
N ARG A 186 24.98 -12.79 15.42
CA ARG A 186 25.44 -13.39 14.17
C ARG A 186 25.93 -12.19 13.40
N GLN A 187 27.22 -12.12 13.15
CA GLN A 187 27.75 -11.16 12.19
C GLN A 187 27.17 -11.53 10.83
N ILE A 188 26.04 -10.91 10.49
CA ILE A 188 25.50 -11.02 9.15
C ILE A 188 26.33 -10.09 8.28
N ILE A 189 26.92 -10.65 7.24
CA ILE A 189 27.66 -9.89 6.24
C ILE A 189 26.68 -9.54 5.14
N TYR A 190 26.47 -8.24 4.91
CA TYR A 190 25.64 -7.73 3.84
C TYR A 190 26.50 -7.37 2.62
N GLU A 191 26.17 -7.91 1.45
CA GLU A 191 26.90 -7.63 0.21
C GLU A 191 26.02 -6.80 -0.76
N PRO A 192 26.50 -5.65 -1.28
CA PRO A 192 27.80 -5.03 -1.01
C PRO A 192 27.91 -4.34 0.35
N ASN A 193 26.78 -3.92 0.97
CA ASN A 193 26.69 -3.34 2.31
C ASN A 193 25.23 -3.36 2.80
N SER A 194 25.01 -3.04 4.07
CA SER A 194 23.68 -3.07 4.71
C SER A 194 22.69 -2.08 4.07
N GLU A 195 23.13 -0.89 3.67
CA GLU A 195 22.29 0.10 3.01
C GLU A 195 21.78 -0.38 1.65
N ALA A 196 22.65 -0.94 0.82
CA ALA A 196 22.26 -1.47 -0.48
C ALA A 196 21.25 -2.61 -0.36
N VAL A 197 21.44 -3.52 0.60
CA VAL A 197 20.52 -4.63 0.86
C VAL A 197 19.18 -4.07 1.37
N PHE A 198 19.20 -3.14 2.32
CA PHE A 198 18.00 -2.48 2.83
C PHE A 198 17.21 -1.81 1.69
N ASN A 199 17.88 -0.98 0.89
CA ASN A 199 17.27 -0.27 -0.23
C ASN A 199 16.71 -1.20 -1.32
N ALA A 200 17.29 -2.40 -1.49
CA ALA A 200 16.79 -3.41 -2.42
C ALA A 200 15.50 -4.09 -1.91
N ILE A 201 15.37 -4.26 -0.60
CA ILE A 201 14.20 -4.92 0.02
C ILE A 201 12.99 -3.96 0.12
N VAL A 202 13.21 -2.65 0.28
CA VAL A 202 12.13 -1.68 0.48
C VAL A 202 11.02 -1.77 -0.58
N PRO A 203 11.29 -1.80 -1.90
CA PRO A 203 10.22 -1.92 -2.90
C PRO A 203 9.37 -3.18 -2.71
N GLU A 204 9.97 -4.30 -2.31
CA GLU A 204 9.26 -5.55 -2.07
C GLU A 204 8.38 -5.46 -0.82
N TYR A 205 8.87 -4.83 0.24
CA TYR A 205 8.07 -4.54 1.43
C TYR A 205 6.88 -3.63 1.13
N LEU A 206 7.10 -2.55 0.36
CA LEU A 206 6.02 -1.65 -0.06
C LEU A 206 4.98 -2.37 -0.93
N ALA A 207 5.41 -3.28 -1.82
CA ALA A 207 4.50 -4.12 -2.60
C ALA A 207 3.58 -4.95 -1.68
N GLY A 208 4.11 -5.42 -0.55
CA GLY A 208 3.35 -6.12 0.47
C GLY A 208 2.28 -5.26 1.14
N LEU A 209 2.64 -4.03 1.51
CA LEU A 209 1.68 -3.08 2.07
C LEU A 209 0.56 -2.75 1.07
N ILE A 210 0.91 -2.53 -0.20
CA ILE A 210 -0.04 -2.26 -1.28
C ILE A 210 -0.96 -3.47 -1.47
N TYR A 211 -0.41 -4.69 -1.52
CA TYR A 211 -1.20 -5.90 -1.71
C TYR A 211 -2.17 -6.17 -0.55
N GLY A 212 -1.74 -5.92 0.70
CA GLY A 212 -2.60 -5.98 1.88
C GLY A 212 -3.77 -5.00 1.78
N ALA A 213 -3.49 -3.74 1.49
CA ALA A 213 -4.49 -2.69 1.31
C ALA A 213 -5.46 -3.00 0.15
N MET A 214 -4.93 -3.54 -0.96
CA MET A 214 -5.74 -4.01 -2.09
C MET A 214 -6.73 -5.11 -1.67
N SER A 215 -6.25 -6.12 -0.95
CA SER A 215 -7.07 -7.25 -0.53
C SER A 215 -8.20 -6.81 0.39
N GLU A 216 -7.92 -5.88 1.32
CA GLU A 216 -8.93 -5.31 2.22
C GLU A 216 -9.92 -4.42 1.46
N SER A 217 -9.44 -3.62 0.49
CA SER A 217 -10.29 -2.75 -0.33
C SER A 217 -11.25 -3.57 -1.20
N VAL A 218 -10.76 -4.62 -1.86
CA VAL A 218 -11.59 -5.53 -2.65
C VAL A 218 -12.62 -6.26 -1.77
N ALA A 219 -12.21 -6.71 -0.58
CA ALA A 219 -13.13 -7.33 0.38
C ALA A 219 -14.24 -6.35 0.79
N SER A 220 -13.89 -5.08 1.05
CA SER A 220 -14.84 -4.03 1.40
C SER A 220 -15.82 -3.71 0.27
N GLU A 221 -15.35 -3.63 -0.98
CA GLU A 221 -16.22 -3.39 -2.15
C GLU A 221 -17.24 -4.52 -2.38
N LEU A 222 -16.83 -5.77 -2.11
CA LEU A 222 -17.69 -6.94 -2.34
C LEU A 222 -18.86 -7.05 -1.36
N VAL A 223 -18.79 -6.37 -0.21
CA VAL A 223 -19.85 -6.37 0.82
C VAL A 223 -20.69 -5.10 0.83
N CYS A 224 -20.29 -4.06 0.09
CA CYS A 224 -21.06 -2.85 -0.16
C CYS A 224 -22.05 -3.02 -1.29
#